data_246d380bc2a963b00b3864e7d98ea795
#
_entry.id   246d380bc2a963b00b3864e7d98ea795
#
_cell.length_a   1.000
_cell.length_b   1.000
_cell.length_c   1.000
_cell.angle_alpha   90.00
_cell.angle_beta   90.00
_cell.angle_gamma   90.00
#
_symmetry.space_group_name_H-M   'P 1'
#
loop_
_entity.id
_entity.type
_entity.pdbx_description
1 polymer ?
#
loop_
_entity_poly.entity_id
_entity_poly.type
_entity_poly.pdbx_seq_one_letter_code
_entity_poly.pdbx_strand_id
1 'polypeptide(L)'
;MKRFFLLSLLTFCFLSLIVSAPCMAGPLKRPLSFQQITQKEGLSNNMVISIAIQGEEVWFGTYEGGVTLYDKAKKIYKHYTTKGEPVVKVDDGESIRWKNHLAYNHVSVIVPDTDRIWFGTYFYGFGGGGISYYHPQKSPPWKTFNTNDGRAKKVNAIGVDGELLWVGSEKGLSLLDKKTEGWKKFYSTQDGLSGNFVNSILIEPDFVWMATSGGISRLQKGKNIWKTYSQKEGLTEIEIKALVKVGQRIWAGGIGGNLFEYDSASDRWKRLEPTDSLKNGGIQSIAVTKEKVLVCRDNGVSLYDLPSGQWEPLTAADGLLSNNVFYAAEDKNSIWFGTDKGVSQLIIKP
;
A
#
# COMPACT_ATOMS: atom_id res chain seq x y z
N MET A 1 11.40 50.86 -81.31
CA MET A 1 10.41 51.86 -80.84
C MET A 1 9.23 51.16 -80.25
N LYS A 2 8.98 51.33 -79.04
CA LYS A 2 7.85 51.18 -78.11
C LYS A 2 8.30 50.62 -76.79
N ARG A 3 8.40 51.53 -75.84
CA ARG A 3 8.64 51.26 -74.41
C ARG A 3 7.40 50.65 -73.80
N PHE A 4 7.52 49.58 -73.06
CA PHE A 4 6.51 49.08 -72.09
C PHE A 4 7.00 49.34 -70.67
N PHE A 5 6.21 50.10 -69.90
CA PHE A 5 6.31 50.35 -68.49
C PHE A 5 5.76 49.14 -67.78
N LEU A 6 6.56 48.51 -66.88
CA LEU A 6 6.07 47.55 -65.93
C LEU A 6 5.87 48.23 -64.57
N LEU A 7 4.61 48.32 -64.15
CA LEU A 7 4.22 48.79 -62.85
C LEU A 7 4.39 47.56 -61.87
N SER A 8 5.27 47.69 -60.88
CA SER A 8 5.38 46.69 -59.82
C SER A 8 4.41 47.07 -58.69
N LEU A 9 3.41 46.20 -58.47
CA LEU A 9 2.55 46.25 -57.28
C LEU A 9 3.27 45.59 -56.11
N LEU A 10 3.68 46.38 -55.12
CA LEU A 10 4.11 45.87 -53.82
C LEU A 10 2.87 45.57 -52.99
N THR A 11 2.58 44.29 -52.84
CA THR A 11 1.58 43.79 -51.87
C THR A 11 2.24 43.60 -50.50
N PHE A 12 1.93 44.47 -49.56
CA PHE A 12 2.29 44.33 -48.16
C PHE A 12 1.41 43.24 -47.53
N CYS A 13 1.98 42.07 -47.27
CA CYS A 13 1.38 41.04 -46.42
C CYS A 13 1.59 41.42 -44.94
N PHE A 14 0.55 41.92 -44.29
CA PHE A 14 0.50 42.01 -42.83
C PHE A 14 0.41 40.60 -42.26
N LEU A 15 1.52 40.06 -41.78
CA LEU A 15 1.56 38.84 -40.97
C LEU A 15 1.11 39.23 -39.55
N SER A 16 -0.17 39.02 -39.24
CA SER A 16 -0.66 39.10 -37.86
C SER A 16 -0.09 37.93 -37.08
N LEU A 17 0.94 38.16 -36.25
CA LEU A 17 1.34 37.25 -35.20
C LEU A 17 0.20 37.16 -34.19
N ILE A 18 -0.59 36.09 -34.29
CA ILE A 18 -1.45 35.68 -33.21
C ILE A 18 -0.53 35.01 -32.17
N VAL A 19 -0.09 35.80 -31.19
CA VAL A 19 0.52 35.24 -29.96
C VAL A 19 -0.63 34.61 -29.20
N SER A 20 -0.81 33.30 -29.39
CA SER A 20 -1.64 32.51 -28.51
C SER A 20 -0.95 32.48 -27.15
N ALA A 21 -1.43 33.29 -26.21
CA ALA A 21 -1.08 33.15 -24.81
C ALA A 21 -1.40 31.68 -24.38
N PRO A 22 -0.49 31.00 -23.72
CA PRO A 22 -0.82 29.70 -23.15
C PRO A 22 -1.95 29.91 -22.15
N CYS A 23 -3.09 29.27 -22.40
CA CYS A 23 -4.18 29.18 -21.44
C CYS A 23 -3.69 28.36 -20.26
N MET A 24 -3.14 29.02 -19.25
CA MET A 24 -2.77 28.47 -17.96
C MET A 24 -4.03 28.35 -17.09
N ALA A 25 -5.05 27.68 -17.59
CA ALA A 25 -6.15 27.21 -16.79
C ALA A 25 -5.80 25.78 -16.36
N GLY A 26 -4.92 25.67 -15.34
CA GLY A 26 -4.87 24.46 -14.55
C GLY A 26 -6.26 24.22 -13.95
N PRO A 27 -6.73 22.98 -13.83
CA PRO A 27 -8.02 22.69 -13.24
C PRO A 27 -8.08 23.36 -11.86
N LEU A 28 -9.15 24.11 -11.59
CA LEU A 28 -9.45 24.66 -10.26
C LEU A 28 -9.48 23.45 -9.30
N LYS A 29 -8.39 23.20 -8.59
CA LYS A 29 -8.35 22.18 -7.55
C LYS A 29 -9.40 22.55 -6.51
N ARG A 30 -10.49 21.78 -6.43
CA ARG A 30 -11.45 21.93 -5.34
C ARG A 30 -10.65 21.78 -4.04
N PRO A 31 -10.88 22.64 -3.02
CA PRO A 31 -10.19 22.51 -1.75
C PRO A 31 -10.44 21.11 -1.20
N LEU A 32 -9.36 20.35 -0.99
CA LEU A 32 -9.43 19.03 -0.37
C LEU A 32 -9.80 19.20 1.11
N SER A 33 -10.67 18.34 1.62
CA SER A 33 -11.08 18.37 3.01
C SER A 33 -10.44 17.21 3.75
N PHE A 34 -9.52 17.52 4.65
CA PHE A 34 -8.83 16.55 5.49
C PHE A 34 -9.31 16.62 6.95
N GLN A 35 -9.46 15.45 7.57
CA GLN A 35 -9.49 15.29 9.00
C GLN A 35 -8.16 14.65 9.44
N GLN A 36 -7.54 15.21 10.47
CA GLN A 36 -6.27 14.70 11.01
C GLN A 36 -6.55 13.88 12.27
N ILE A 37 -5.91 12.72 12.39
CA ILE A 37 -6.06 11.82 13.53
C ILE A 37 -4.68 11.47 14.06
N THR A 38 -4.46 11.82 15.33
CA THR A 38 -3.20 11.59 16.05
C THR A 38 -3.47 10.89 17.38
N GLN A 39 -2.45 10.74 18.21
CA GLN A 39 -2.66 10.25 19.59
C GLN A 39 -3.60 11.13 20.41
N LYS A 40 -3.76 12.42 20.07
CA LYS A 40 -4.71 13.32 20.74
C LYS A 40 -6.15 12.92 20.47
N GLU A 41 -6.43 12.49 19.23
CA GLU A 41 -7.74 12.02 18.80
C GLU A 41 -7.99 10.55 19.18
N GLY A 42 -6.96 9.77 19.47
CA GLY A 42 -7.13 8.40 19.95
C GLY A 42 -6.28 7.33 19.28
N LEU A 43 -5.23 7.66 18.50
CA LEU A 43 -4.27 6.66 18.03
C LEU A 43 -3.40 6.14 19.18
N SER A 44 -3.01 4.87 19.13
CA SER A 44 -2.03 4.27 20.05
C SER A 44 -0.61 4.79 19.82
N ASN A 45 -0.28 5.15 18.57
CA ASN A 45 0.97 5.75 18.16
C ASN A 45 0.77 6.54 16.86
N ASN A 46 1.51 7.64 16.69
CA ASN A 46 1.38 8.49 15.49
C ASN A 46 2.01 7.88 14.22
N MET A 47 2.99 6.99 14.34
CA MET A 47 3.56 6.32 13.16
C MET A 47 2.64 5.17 12.73
N VAL A 48 1.80 5.43 11.73
CA VAL A 48 0.83 4.46 11.19
C VAL A 48 1.35 3.87 9.89
N ILE A 49 1.70 2.59 9.93
CA ILE A 49 2.41 1.88 8.84
C ILE A 49 1.54 0.91 8.06
N SER A 50 0.36 0.56 8.56
CA SER A 50 -0.62 -0.25 7.86
C SER A 50 -2.04 0.18 8.22
N ILE A 51 -2.96 0.05 7.25
CA ILE A 51 -4.38 0.39 7.40
C ILE A 51 -5.21 -0.71 6.75
N ALA A 52 -6.26 -1.14 7.44
CA ALA A 52 -7.28 -2.01 6.85
C ALA A 52 -8.67 -1.51 7.20
N ILE A 53 -9.63 -1.74 6.31
CA ILE A 53 -11.01 -1.30 6.47
C ILE A 53 -11.94 -2.49 6.31
N GLN A 54 -12.85 -2.67 7.27
CA GLN A 54 -13.89 -3.69 7.22
C GLN A 54 -15.22 -3.08 7.69
N GLY A 55 -16.09 -2.75 6.76
CA GLY A 55 -17.35 -2.08 7.05
C GLY A 55 -17.16 -0.73 7.73
N GLU A 56 -17.66 -0.58 8.95
CA GLU A 56 -17.51 0.64 9.74
C GLU A 56 -16.21 0.68 10.58
N GLU A 57 -15.43 -0.38 10.56
CA GLU A 57 -14.19 -0.50 11.31
C GLU A 57 -12.98 -0.13 10.46
N VAL A 58 -12.14 0.77 10.98
CA VAL A 58 -10.83 1.12 10.42
C VAL A 58 -9.75 0.69 11.41
N TRP A 59 -8.84 -0.13 10.94
CA TRP A 59 -7.76 -0.72 11.71
C TRP A 59 -6.44 -0.07 11.35
N PHE A 60 -5.78 0.55 12.31
CA PHE A 60 -4.48 1.21 12.14
C PHE A 60 -3.40 0.39 12.83
N GLY A 61 -2.49 -0.17 12.05
CA GLY A 61 -1.28 -0.82 12.54
C GLY A 61 -0.18 0.22 12.71
N THR A 62 0.40 0.26 13.90
CA THR A 62 1.36 1.29 14.28
C THR A 62 2.75 0.73 14.54
N TYR A 63 3.74 1.61 14.49
CA TYR A 63 5.09 1.33 14.95
C TYR A 63 5.13 1.34 16.48
N GLU A 64 5.31 0.17 17.10
CA GLU A 64 5.42 -0.03 18.56
C GLU A 64 4.20 0.30 19.44
N GLY A 65 3.11 0.83 18.88
CA GLY A 65 1.87 1.11 19.61
C GLY A 65 0.82 -0.02 19.52
N GLY A 66 1.09 -1.08 18.77
CA GLY A 66 0.11 -2.12 18.49
C GLY A 66 -0.90 -1.71 17.42
N VAL A 67 -2.16 -2.04 17.63
CA VAL A 67 -3.26 -1.73 16.71
C VAL A 67 -4.24 -0.78 17.37
N THR A 68 -4.68 0.22 16.62
CA THR A 68 -5.86 1.01 16.95
C THR A 68 -7.01 0.61 16.03
N LEU A 69 -8.13 0.22 16.60
CA LEU A 69 -9.41 0.09 15.93
C LEU A 69 -10.22 1.38 16.11
N TYR A 70 -10.64 1.98 15.02
CA TYR A 70 -11.61 3.08 15.02
C TYR A 70 -12.96 2.58 14.49
N ASP A 71 -13.98 2.61 15.33
CA ASP A 71 -15.38 2.34 14.96
C ASP A 71 -16.02 3.67 14.52
N LYS A 72 -16.23 3.84 13.21
CA LYS A 72 -16.76 5.08 12.61
C LYS A 72 -18.20 5.38 13.07
N ALA A 73 -19.01 4.33 13.27
CA ALA A 73 -20.40 4.49 13.66
C ALA A 73 -20.55 4.99 15.10
N LYS A 74 -19.69 4.47 15.99
CA LYS A 74 -19.70 4.84 17.41
C LYS A 74 -18.74 5.98 17.75
N LYS A 75 -17.81 6.32 16.83
CA LYS A 75 -16.74 7.30 17.03
C LYS A 75 -15.84 6.96 18.24
N ILE A 76 -15.53 5.68 18.43
CA ILE A 76 -14.68 5.20 19.52
C ILE A 76 -13.40 4.57 19.00
N TYR A 77 -12.34 4.69 19.80
CA TYR A 77 -11.04 4.07 19.54
C TYR A 77 -10.78 2.95 20.54
N LYS A 78 -10.29 1.80 20.07
CA LYS A 78 -9.86 0.67 20.91
C LYS A 78 -8.42 0.34 20.57
N HIS A 79 -7.59 0.09 21.58
CA HIS A 79 -6.19 -0.25 21.41
C HIS A 79 -5.93 -1.71 21.75
N TYR A 80 -5.12 -2.36 20.93
CA TYR A 80 -4.72 -3.75 21.11
C TYR A 80 -3.20 -3.86 21.07
N THR A 81 -2.61 -4.44 22.13
CA THR A 81 -1.15 -4.57 22.29
C THR A 81 -0.76 -5.98 22.77
N THR A 82 0.54 -6.27 22.84
CA THR A 82 1.06 -7.52 23.42
C THR A 82 0.80 -7.66 24.91
N LYS A 83 0.62 -6.55 25.65
CA LYS A 83 0.46 -6.53 27.11
C LYS A 83 -1.00 -6.65 27.59
N GLY A 84 -1.85 -7.15 26.74
CA GLY A 84 -3.09 -7.81 27.17
C GLY A 84 -4.21 -6.95 27.73
N GLU A 85 -4.23 -5.63 27.59
CA GLU A 85 -5.37 -4.83 27.98
C GLU A 85 -5.62 -3.67 27.01
N PRO A 86 -6.76 -3.63 26.28
CA PRO A 86 -7.12 -2.44 25.56
C PRO A 86 -7.54 -1.36 26.57
N VAL A 87 -6.98 -0.18 26.41
CA VAL A 87 -7.58 1.03 26.99
C VAL A 87 -8.57 1.54 25.97
N VAL A 88 -9.86 1.49 26.29
CA VAL A 88 -10.88 2.17 25.51
C VAL A 88 -10.94 3.60 26.02
N LYS A 89 -10.61 4.57 25.19
CA LYS A 89 -11.00 5.96 25.42
C LYS A 89 -12.36 6.15 24.75
N VAL A 90 -13.39 6.35 25.55
CA VAL A 90 -14.68 6.91 25.15
C VAL A 90 -14.64 8.38 25.53
N ASP A 91 -15.34 9.23 24.81
CA ASP A 91 -15.40 10.68 25.05
C ASP A 91 -15.95 11.04 26.46
N ASP A 92 -16.48 10.05 27.20
CA ASP A 92 -17.04 10.17 28.57
C ASP A 92 -16.25 9.43 29.66
N GLY A 93 -15.07 8.91 29.39
CA GLY A 93 -14.08 8.48 30.41
C GLY A 93 -14.14 7.05 30.90
N GLU A 94 -14.93 6.14 30.31
CA GLU A 94 -14.93 4.72 30.71
C GLU A 94 -13.86 3.89 29.97
N SER A 95 -13.17 3.01 30.74
CA SER A 95 -12.14 2.09 30.23
C SER A 95 -12.63 0.65 30.34
N ILE A 96 -12.65 -0.11 29.22
CA ILE A 96 -12.95 -1.53 29.22
C ILE A 96 -11.65 -2.32 28.97
N ARG A 97 -11.36 -3.33 29.83
CA ARG A 97 -10.14 -4.16 29.76
C ARG A 97 -10.43 -5.53 29.16
N TRP A 98 -9.69 -5.91 28.10
CA TRP A 98 -9.74 -7.24 27.48
C TRP A 98 -8.33 -7.84 27.37
N LYS A 99 -8.18 -9.15 27.57
CA LYS A 99 -6.90 -9.85 27.34
C LYS A 99 -6.65 -9.96 25.84
N ASN A 100 -5.54 -9.40 25.33
CA ASN A 100 -5.15 -9.35 23.93
C ASN A 100 -3.82 -10.04 23.67
N HIS A 101 -3.68 -10.60 22.49
CA HIS A 101 -2.47 -11.30 22.09
C HIS A 101 -2.05 -10.97 20.66
N LEU A 102 -1.53 -9.76 20.44
CA LEU A 102 -0.66 -9.50 19.28
C LEU A 102 0.68 -10.21 19.49
N ALA A 103 1.27 -10.73 18.42
CA ALA A 103 2.61 -11.31 18.48
C ALA A 103 3.67 -10.27 18.84
N TYR A 104 3.49 -9.04 18.36
CA TYR A 104 4.32 -7.87 18.71
C TYR A 104 3.57 -6.55 18.44
N ASN A 105 4.05 -5.44 19.01
CA ASN A 105 3.39 -4.13 18.87
C ASN A 105 3.74 -3.34 17.60
N HIS A 106 4.75 -3.76 16.83
CA HIS A 106 5.00 -3.20 15.50
C HIS A 106 4.16 -3.99 14.48
N VAL A 107 3.07 -3.40 14.03
CA VAL A 107 2.12 -4.06 13.15
C VAL A 107 2.31 -3.61 11.71
N SER A 108 3.06 -4.41 10.96
CA SER A 108 3.51 -4.12 9.58
C SER A 108 2.44 -4.32 8.52
N VAL A 109 1.51 -5.24 8.75
CA VAL A 109 0.45 -5.57 7.79
C VAL A 109 -0.83 -6.01 8.50
N ILE A 110 -1.97 -5.55 8.00
CA ILE A 110 -3.31 -5.93 8.46
C ILE A 110 -4.11 -6.36 7.23
N VAL A 111 -4.71 -7.56 7.29
CA VAL A 111 -5.50 -8.10 6.16
C VAL A 111 -6.83 -8.62 6.67
N PRO A 112 -7.95 -7.98 6.28
CA PRO A 112 -9.28 -8.51 6.53
C PRO A 112 -9.50 -9.84 5.78
N ASP A 113 -10.18 -10.76 6.44
CA ASP A 113 -10.63 -12.03 5.89
C ASP A 113 -12.14 -12.16 6.17
N THR A 114 -12.76 -13.25 5.78
CA THR A 114 -14.23 -13.43 5.85
C THR A 114 -14.79 -13.27 7.27
N ASP A 115 -14.15 -13.89 8.27
CA ASP A 115 -14.63 -13.97 9.66
C ASP A 115 -13.65 -13.39 10.68
N ARG A 116 -12.48 -12.96 10.24
CA ARG A 116 -11.38 -12.51 11.09
C ARG A 116 -10.51 -11.47 10.41
N ILE A 117 -9.63 -10.86 11.17
CA ILE A 117 -8.61 -9.96 10.67
C ILE A 117 -7.24 -10.52 11.05
N TRP A 118 -6.35 -10.59 10.08
CA TRP A 118 -4.98 -11.07 10.26
C TRP A 118 -4.04 -9.89 10.46
N PHE A 119 -3.08 -10.08 11.36
CA PHE A 119 -2.04 -9.10 11.70
C PHE A 119 -0.67 -9.74 11.56
N GLY A 120 0.18 -9.15 10.73
CA GLY A 120 1.60 -9.47 10.69
C GLY A 120 2.37 -8.46 11.53
N THR A 121 3.31 -8.94 12.31
CA THR A 121 4.09 -8.11 13.23
C THR A 121 5.58 -8.28 13.01
N TYR A 122 6.32 -7.20 13.25
CA TYR A 122 7.73 -7.10 13.01
C TYR A 122 8.49 -6.70 14.29
N PHE A 123 9.68 -7.26 14.52
CA PHE A 123 10.55 -6.88 15.62
C PHE A 123 12.01 -6.81 15.17
N TYR A 124 12.68 -5.72 15.52
CA TYR A 124 14.08 -5.48 15.13
C TYR A 124 15.11 -6.28 15.95
N GLY A 125 14.72 -6.91 17.08
CA GLY A 125 15.60 -7.67 17.96
C GLY A 125 15.51 -9.19 17.80
N PHE A 126 16.13 -9.90 18.73
CA PHE A 126 16.08 -11.37 18.78
C PHE A 126 14.77 -11.84 19.42
N GLY A 127 13.94 -12.57 18.68
CA GLY A 127 12.89 -13.41 19.24
C GLY A 127 11.44 -12.92 19.22
N GLY A 128 11.11 -11.77 18.59
CA GLY A 128 9.73 -11.27 18.55
C GLY A 128 9.09 -11.28 17.15
N GLY A 129 7.77 -11.06 17.10
CA GLY A 129 6.96 -11.00 15.88
C GLY A 129 6.32 -12.35 15.52
N GLY A 130 5.42 -12.31 14.57
CA GLY A 130 4.64 -13.45 14.09
C GLY A 130 3.36 -12.98 13.41
N ILE A 131 2.41 -13.88 13.28
CA ILE A 131 1.05 -13.53 12.87
C ILE A 131 0.07 -13.75 14.01
N SER A 132 -0.95 -12.93 14.03
CA SER A 132 -2.11 -13.08 14.93
C SER A 132 -3.38 -12.89 14.12
N TYR A 133 -4.50 -13.43 14.61
CA TYR A 133 -5.79 -12.98 14.12
C TYR A 133 -6.69 -12.50 15.26
N TYR A 134 -7.61 -11.64 14.93
CA TYR A 134 -8.76 -11.26 15.73
C TYR A 134 -10.03 -11.81 15.10
N HIS A 135 -10.82 -12.55 15.88
CA HIS A 135 -12.11 -13.10 15.48
C HIS A 135 -13.16 -12.67 16.50
N PRO A 136 -14.02 -11.69 16.19
CA PRO A 136 -14.89 -11.05 17.18
C PRO A 136 -15.89 -12.00 17.84
N GLN A 137 -16.25 -13.11 17.20
CA GLN A 137 -17.23 -14.07 17.70
C GLN A 137 -16.62 -15.23 18.50
N LYS A 138 -15.28 -15.31 18.61
CA LYS A 138 -14.59 -16.34 19.40
C LYS A 138 -14.26 -15.87 20.81
N SER A 139 -14.11 -16.81 21.73
CA SER A 139 -13.61 -16.57 23.08
C SER A 139 -12.48 -17.55 23.42
N PRO A 140 -11.24 -17.11 23.54
CA PRO A 140 -10.74 -15.76 23.36
C PRO A 140 -10.80 -15.31 21.89
N PRO A 141 -10.96 -14.01 21.62
CA PRO A 141 -11.10 -13.50 20.24
C PRO A 141 -9.75 -13.45 19.48
N TRP A 142 -8.64 -13.55 20.17
CA TRP A 142 -7.29 -13.48 19.60
C TRP A 142 -6.59 -14.82 19.60
N LYS A 143 -5.84 -15.07 18.52
CA LYS A 143 -4.89 -16.18 18.46
C LYS A 143 -3.60 -15.74 17.78
N THR A 144 -2.49 -16.19 18.33
CA THR A 144 -1.14 -15.90 17.83
C THR A 144 -0.47 -17.20 17.38
N PHE A 145 0.24 -17.11 16.26
CA PHE A 145 1.02 -18.19 15.67
C PHE A 145 2.49 -17.77 15.66
N ASN A 146 3.30 -18.53 16.32
CA ASN A 146 4.75 -18.40 16.30
C ASN A 146 5.35 -19.66 15.67
N THR A 147 6.40 -19.50 14.90
CA THR A 147 7.23 -20.62 14.49
C THR A 147 8.46 -20.69 15.39
N ASN A 148 8.74 -21.86 15.97
CA ASN A 148 9.92 -22.06 16.81
C ASN A 148 11.23 -21.85 16.05
N ASP A 149 11.21 -22.07 14.72
CA ASP A 149 12.34 -21.88 13.81
C ASP A 149 12.48 -20.45 13.28
N GLY A 150 11.56 -19.57 13.66
CA GLY A 150 11.57 -18.15 13.28
C GLY A 150 11.18 -17.84 11.83
N ARG A 151 10.65 -18.81 11.07
CA ARG A 151 10.29 -18.61 9.65
C ARG A 151 9.17 -17.60 9.45
N ALA A 152 8.23 -17.46 10.37
CA ALA A 152 7.16 -16.48 10.35
C ALA A 152 7.39 -15.36 11.38
N LYS A 153 8.64 -15.02 11.69
CA LYS A 153 8.99 -13.80 12.41
C LYS A 153 9.23 -12.65 11.44
N LYS A 154 9.05 -11.41 11.90
CA LYS A 154 9.21 -10.21 11.06
C LYS A 154 8.40 -10.32 9.77
N VAL A 155 7.09 -10.42 9.95
CA VAL A 155 6.13 -10.55 8.86
C VAL A 155 5.90 -9.20 8.22
N ASN A 156 6.05 -9.13 6.88
CA ASN A 156 5.83 -7.90 6.11
C ASN A 156 4.63 -8.00 5.17
N ALA A 157 4.23 -9.21 4.81
CA ALA A 157 3.16 -9.44 3.86
C ALA A 157 2.28 -10.62 4.26
N ILE A 158 0.99 -10.50 4.01
CA ILE A 158 0.00 -11.57 4.17
C ILE A 158 -0.87 -11.59 2.91
N GLY A 159 -1.08 -12.79 2.35
CA GLY A 159 -2.02 -13.04 1.25
C GLY A 159 -3.05 -14.07 1.65
N VAL A 160 -4.33 -13.72 1.58
CA VAL A 160 -5.46 -14.65 1.83
C VAL A 160 -5.84 -15.34 0.52
N ASP A 161 -5.87 -16.67 0.51
CA ASP A 161 -6.13 -17.50 -0.65
C ASP A 161 -7.07 -18.66 -0.28
N GLY A 162 -8.37 -18.40 -0.23
CA GLY A 162 -9.36 -19.35 0.27
C GLY A 162 -9.03 -19.82 1.69
N GLU A 163 -8.83 -21.12 1.87
CA GLU A 163 -8.44 -21.71 3.16
C GLU A 163 -6.93 -21.60 3.47
N LEU A 164 -6.16 -21.00 2.60
CA LEU A 164 -4.72 -20.84 2.76
C LEU A 164 -4.35 -19.41 3.10
N LEU A 165 -3.32 -19.25 3.90
CA LEU A 165 -2.71 -17.97 4.23
C LEU A 165 -1.23 -18.01 3.84
N TRP A 166 -0.84 -17.12 2.93
CA TRP A 166 0.54 -16.91 2.52
C TRP A 166 1.15 -15.83 3.40
N VAL A 167 2.27 -16.14 4.04
CA VAL A 167 2.92 -15.24 5.01
C VAL A 167 4.35 -14.97 4.57
N GLY A 168 4.59 -13.73 4.15
CA GLY A 168 5.90 -13.23 3.75
C GLY A 168 6.66 -12.63 4.94
N SER A 169 7.91 -13.04 5.09
CA SER A 169 8.79 -12.59 6.17
C SER A 169 10.18 -12.22 5.64
N GLU A 170 11.10 -11.86 6.54
CA GLU A 170 12.53 -11.66 6.18
C GLU A 170 13.25 -12.96 5.80
N LYS A 171 12.69 -14.13 6.10
CA LYS A 171 13.33 -15.43 5.85
C LYS A 171 12.75 -16.19 4.66
N GLY A 172 11.64 -15.75 4.11
CA GLY A 172 10.96 -16.40 2.99
C GLY A 172 9.44 -16.34 3.10
N LEU A 173 8.80 -17.30 2.46
CA LEU A 173 7.37 -17.41 2.33
C LEU A 173 6.87 -18.66 3.05
N SER A 174 5.97 -18.50 4.00
CA SER A 174 5.32 -19.60 4.74
C SER A 174 3.87 -19.76 4.30
N LEU A 175 3.38 -20.99 4.28
CA LEU A 175 1.99 -21.34 3.97
C LEU A 175 1.32 -21.92 5.20
N LEU A 176 0.24 -21.30 5.66
CA LEU A 176 -0.60 -21.74 6.76
C LEU A 176 -1.95 -22.23 6.23
N ASP A 177 -2.42 -23.35 6.72
CA ASP A 177 -3.79 -23.81 6.53
C ASP A 177 -4.67 -23.21 7.63
N LYS A 178 -5.65 -22.38 7.24
CA LYS A 178 -6.52 -21.66 8.18
C LYS A 178 -7.50 -22.57 8.92
N LYS A 179 -7.88 -23.70 8.31
CA LYS A 179 -8.82 -24.67 8.88
C LYS A 179 -8.16 -25.53 9.96
N THR A 180 -6.99 -26.06 9.66
CA THR A 180 -6.21 -26.88 10.61
C THR A 180 -5.34 -26.05 11.53
N GLU A 181 -5.15 -24.75 11.18
CA GLU A 181 -4.26 -23.82 11.85
C GLU A 181 -2.80 -24.29 11.91
N GLY A 182 -2.43 -25.12 10.93
CA GLY A 182 -1.12 -25.76 10.82
C GLY A 182 -0.26 -25.17 9.68
N TRP A 183 1.04 -25.01 9.95
CA TRP A 183 1.99 -24.62 8.91
C TRP A 183 2.20 -25.79 7.93
N LYS A 184 1.96 -25.55 6.63
CA LYS A 184 2.05 -26.59 5.59
C LYS A 184 3.41 -26.61 4.89
N LYS A 185 3.93 -25.44 4.53
CA LYS A 185 5.13 -25.35 3.72
C LYS A 185 5.87 -24.05 3.98
N PHE A 186 7.16 -24.07 3.71
CA PHE A 186 8.04 -22.91 3.70
C PHE A 186 8.84 -22.92 2.40
N TYR A 187 9.03 -21.72 1.83
CA TYR A 187 9.79 -21.48 0.61
C TYR A 187 10.84 -20.41 0.85
N SER A 188 11.99 -20.60 0.25
CA SER A 188 13.15 -19.73 0.28
C SER A 188 13.75 -19.55 -1.10
N THR A 189 14.90 -18.89 -1.20
CA THR A 189 15.66 -18.80 -2.46
C THR A 189 16.08 -20.17 -2.99
N GLN A 190 16.18 -21.18 -2.15
CA GLN A 190 16.47 -22.56 -2.56
C GLN A 190 15.31 -23.21 -3.33
N ASP A 191 14.08 -22.72 -3.12
CA ASP A 191 12.87 -23.23 -3.76
C ASP A 191 12.49 -22.44 -5.02
N GLY A 192 13.06 -21.24 -5.22
CA GLY A 192 12.77 -20.39 -6.39
C GLY A 192 12.32 -18.98 -6.06
N LEU A 193 12.39 -18.54 -4.78
CA LEU A 193 12.25 -17.11 -4.46
C LEU A 193 13.44 -16.32 -5.02
N SER A 194 13.19 -15.12 -5.56
CA SER A 194 14.24 -14.19 -6.02
C SER A 194 15.02 -13.57 -4.86
N GLY A 195 14.40 -13.47 -3.68
CA GLY A 195 15.01 -13.00 -2.43
C GLY A 195 14.20 -13.48 -1.22
N ASN A 196 14.87 -13.74 -0.09
CA ASN A 196 14.19 -14.25 1.11
C ASN A 196 13.36 -13.19 1.83
N PHE A 197 13.68 -11.90 1.68
CA PHE A 197 12.89 -10.83 2.28
C PHE A 197 11.65 -10.56 1.40
N VAL A 198 10.49 -11.09 1.82
CA VAL A 198 9.23 -10.95 1.09
C VAL A 198 8.49 -9.71 1.61
N ASN A 199 8.37 -8.69 0.76
CA ASN A 199 7.79 -7.38 1.08
C ASN A 199 6.30 -7.27 0.78
N SER A 200 5.83 -7.95 -0.27
CA SER A 200 4.44 -7.89 -0.71
C SER A 200 4.02 -9.20 -1.37
N ILE A 201 2.77 -9.57 -1.22
CA ILE A 201 2.17 -10.76 -1.83
C ILE A 201 0.91 -10.35 -2.58
N LEU A 202 0.80 -10.74 -3.84
CA LEU A 202 -0.40 -10.58 -4.65
C LEU A 202 -0.93 -11.97 -5.04
N ILE A 203 -2.19 -12.24 -4.68
CA ILE A 203 -2.87 -13.50 -4.99
C ILE A 203 -3.69 -13.33 -6.26
N GLU A 204 -3.43 -14.19 -7.24
CA GLU A 204 -4.27 -14.38 -8.43
C GLU A 204 -4.83 -15.82 -8.46
N PRO A 205 -5.82 -16.13 -9.31
CA PRO A 205 -6.42 -17.47 -9.34
C PRO A 205 -5.40 -18.60 -9.51
N ASP A 206 -4.45 -18.47 -10.45
CA ASP A 206 -3.48 -19.50 -10.78
C ASP A 206 -2.08 -19.24 -10.21
N PHE A 207 -1.82 -18.02 -9.72
CA PHE A 207 -0.48 -17.59 -9.33
C PHE A 207 -0.45 -16.89 -7.98
N VAL A 208 0.70 -17.02 -7.31
CA VAL A 208 1.07 -16.15 -6.19
C VAL A 208 2.30 -15.35 -6.65
N TRP A 209 2.21 -14.03 -6.55
CA TRP A 209 3.29 -13.12 -6.85
C TRP A 209 3.89 -12.58 -5.56
N MET A 210 5.19 -12.52 -5.48
CA MET A 210 5.94 -12.01 -4.34
C MET A 210 6.92 -10.93 -4.79
N ALA A 211 6.80 -9.74 -4.18
CA ALA A 211 7.85 -8.73 -4.22
C ALA A 211 8.89 -9.04 -3.15
N THR A 212 10.15 -9.04 -3.53
CA THR A 212 11.25 -9.41 -2.62
C THR A 212 12.41 -8.42 -2.69
N SER A 213 13.40 -8.60 -1.82
CA SER A 213 14.67 -7.87 -1.89
C SER A 213 15.57 -8.25 -3.08
N GLY A 214 15.20 -9.28 -3.85
CA GLY A 214 15.98 -9.76 -5.01
C GLY A 214 15.19 -9.72 -6.32
N GLY A 215 14.09 -9.02 -6.41
CA GLY A 215 13.20 -8.95 -7.56
C GLY A 215 11.78 -9.40 -7.27
N ILE A 216 11.12 -9.94 -8.29
CA ILE A 216 9.77 -10.48 -8.18
C ILE A 216 9.81 -11.98 -8.47
N SER A 217 9.05 -12.74 -7.69
CA SER A 217 8.82 -14.16 -7.93
C SER A 217 7.36 -14.42 -8.23
N ARG A 218 7.11 -15.38 -9.11
CA ARG A 218 5.78 -15.90 -9.42
C ARG A 218 5.77 -17.43 -9.21
N LEU A 219 4.88 -17.90 -8.37
CA LEU A 219 4.64 -19.32 -8.13
C LEU A 219 3.32 -19.72 -8.79
N GLN A 220 3.35 -20.77 -9.65
CA GLN A 220 2.12 -21.38 -10.16
C GLN A 220 1.54 -22.32 -9.09
N LYS A 221 0.32 -22.02 -8.65
CA LYS A 221 -0.38 -22.79 -7.61
C LYS A 221 -0.56 -24.24 -8.04
N GLY A 222 -0.43 -25.16 -7.09
CA GLY A 222 -0.62 -26.59 -7.31
C GLY A 222 0.49 -27.30 -8.11
N LYS A 223 1.31 -26.56 -8.89
CA LYS A 223 2.35 -27.16 -9.73
C LYS A 223 3.77 -26.98 -9.18
N ASN A 224 3.97 -26.10 -8.21
CA ASN A 224 5.28 -25.71 -7.66
C ASN A 224 6.28 -25.25 -8.75
N ILE A 225 5.77 -24.58 -9.81
CA ILE A 225 6.58 -24.00 -10.87
C ILE A 225 6.85 -22.54 -10.52
N TRP A 226 8.12 -22.19 -10.46
CA TRP A 226 8.60 -20.86 -10.12
C TRP A 226 9.13 -20.12 -11.34
N LYS A 227 8.89 -18.82 -11.37
CA LYS A 227 9.58 -17.88 -12.26
C LYS A 227 10.01 -16.65 -11.45
N THR A 228 11.24 -16.20 -11.69
CA THR A 228 11.81 -14.99 -11.12
C THR A 228 11.97 -13.92 -12.18
N TYR A 229 11.85 -12.68 -11.76
CA TYR A 229 12.02 -11.49 -12.58
C TYR A 229 13.06 -10.59 -11.94
N SER A 230 14.02 -10.18 -12.74
CA SER A 230 15.17 -9.36 -12.36
C SER A 230 15.43 -8.30 -13.45
N GLN A 231 16.64 -7.77 -13.52
CA GLN A 231 17.03 -6.84 -14.57
C GLN A 231 16.86 -7.42 -15.98
N LYS A 232 17.11 -8.73 -16.17
CA LYS A 232 16.94 -9.41 -17.46
C LYS A 232 15.50 -9.37 -17.95
N GLU A 233 14.54 -9.41 -17.01
CA GLU A 233 13.11 -9.37 -17.29
C GLU A 233 12.53 -7.95 -17.22
N GLY A 234 13.37 -6.91 -17.14
CA GLY A 234 12.98 -5.51 -17.28
C GLY A 234 12.88 -4.70 -15.97
N LEU A 235 13.22 -5.28 -14.82
CA LEU A 235 13.30 -4.53 -13.57
C LEU A 235 14.62 -3.76 -13.54
N THR A 236 14.56 -2.41 -13.51
CA THR A 236 15.77 -1.56 -13.34
C THR A 236 16.19 -1.46 -11.88
N GLU A 237 15.37 -1.97 -10.98
CA GLU A 237 15.55 -2.04 -9.53
C GLU A 237 15.13 -3.43 -9.05
N ILE A 238 15.86 -4.02 -8.11
CA ILE A 238 15.58 -5.37 -7.63
C ILE A 238 14.94 -5.43 -6.23
N GLU A 239 15.08 -4.40 -5.42
CA GLU A 239 14.36 -4.33 -4.14
C GLU A 239 12.95 -3.81 -4.35
N ILE A 240 12.02 -4.73 -4.55
CA ILE A 240 10.60 -4.41 -4.80
C ILE A 240 9.83 -4.41 -3.48
N LYS A 241 9.10 -3.33 -3.24
CA LYS A 241 8.38 -3.09 -1.99
C LYS A 241 6.89 -3.41 -2.08
N ALA A 242 6.27 -3.16 -3.22
CA ALA A 242 4.83 -3.27 -3.39
C ALA A 242 4.47 -4.00 -4.69
N LEU A 243 3.39 -4.77 -4.65
CA LEU A 243 2.71 -5.37 -5.79
C LEU A 243 1.21 -5.11 -5.66
N VAL A 244 0.57 -4.73 -6.75
CA VAL A 244 -0.88 -4.49 -6.77
C VAL A 244 -1.47 -4.84 -8.13
N LYS A 245 -2.75 -5.26 -8.13
CA LYS A 245 -3.52 -5.44 -9.35
C LYS A 245 -4.27 -4.15 -9.70
N VAL A 246 -4.05 -3.64 -10.92
CA VAL A 246 -4.70 -2.44 -11.48
C VAL A 246 -5.53 -2.87 -12.69
N GLY A 247 -6.81 -3.15 -12.48
CA GLY A 247 -7.65 -3.79 -13.50
C GLY A 247 -7.10 -5.18 -13.87
N GLN A 248 -6.70 -5.37 -15.12
CA GLN A 248 -6.05 -6.61 -15.57
C GLN A 248 -4.51 -6.55 -15.53
N ARG A 249 -3.95 -5.39 -15.15
CA ARG A 249 -2.50 -5.16 -15.09
C ARG A 249 -1.97 -5.42 -13.70
N ILE A 250 -0.69 -5.74 -13.57
CA ILE A 250 0.02 -5.81 -12.28
C ILE A 250 1.07 -4.71 -12.27
N TRP A 251 1.04 -3.90 -11.22
CA TRP A 251 2.05 -2.88 -10.97
C TRP A 251 2.94 -3.28 -9.81
N ALA A 252 4.21 -2.89 -9.90
CA ALA A 252 5.21 -3.10 -8.88
C ALA A 252 5.93 -1.79 -8.57
N GLY A 253 6.23 -1.57 -7.29
CA GLY A 253 6.97 -0.40 -6.82
C GLY A 253 8.24 -0.78 -6.09
N GLY A 254 9.37 -0.15 -6.46
CA GLY A 254 10.67 -0.36 -5.85
C GLY A 254 11.00 0.69 -4.78
N ILE A 255 11.89 0.34 -3.87
CA ILE A 255 12.32 1.21 -2.77
C ILE A 255 13.02 2.48 -3.26
N GLY A 256 13.70 2.44 -4.41
CA GLY A 256 14.33 3.58 -5.07
C GLY A 256 13.37 4.45 -5.89
N GLY A 257 12.06 4.19 -5.83
CA GLY A 257 11.03 5.02 -6.46
C GLY A 257 10.59 4.60 -7.85
N ASN A 258 11.20 3.55 -8.43
CA ASN A 258 10.80 3.06 -9.75
C ASN A 258 9.46 2.32 -9.68
N LEU A 259 8.61 2.61 -10.66
CA LEU A 259 7.33 1.95 -10.85
C LEU A 259 7.37 1.10 -12.10
N PHE A 260 6.79 -0.09 -12.06
CA PHE A 260 6.79 -1.05 -13.16
C PHE A 260 5.39 -1.59 -13.42
N GLU A 261 5.12 -1.94 -14.67
CA GLU A 261 3.93 -2.66 -15.10
C GLU A 261 4.33 -3.99 -15.75
N TYR A 262 3.65 -5.07 -15.38
CA TYR A 262 3.84 -6.38 -15.99
C TYR A 262 3.12 -6.47 -17.33
N ASP A 263 3.87 -6.82 -18.35
CA ASP A 263 3.37 -7.14 -19.68
C ASP A 263 3.26 -8.67 -19.83
N SER A 264 2.04 -9.17 -19.79
CA SER A 264 1.77 -10.61 -19.87
C SER A 264 2.07 -11.21 -21.25
N ALA A 265 2.05 -10.40 -22.32
CA ALA A 265 2.31 -10.88 -23.68
C ALA A 265 3.80 -11.18 -23.90
N SER A 266 4.68 -10.34 -23.36
CA SER A 266 6.13 -10.54 -23.41
C SER A 266 6.69 -11.26 -22.19
N ASP A 267 5.87 -11.49 -21.14
CA ASP A 267 6.25 -12.03 -19.83
C ASP A 267 7.43 -11.27 -19.21
N ARG A 268 7.35 -9.92 -19.26
CA ARG A 268 8.39 -8.98 -18.82
C ARG A 268 7.79 -7.79 -18.08
N TRP A 269 8.63 -7.07 -17.36
CA TRP A 269 8.28 -5.83 -16.70
C TRP A 269 8.70 -4.62 -17.55
N LYS A 270 7.85 -3.62 -17.61
CA LYS A 270 8.12 -2.31 -18.25
C LYS A 270 8.11 -1.24 -17.19
N ARG A 271 9.09 -0.35 -17.21
CA ARG A 271 9.11 0.81 -16.32
C ARG A 271 7.99 1.76 -16.72
N LEU A 272 7.23 2.22 -15.72
CA LEU A 272 6.30 3.33 -15.85
C LEU A 272 7.02 4.63 -15.46
N GLU A 273 6.68 5.71 -16.16
CA GLU A 273 7.27 7.03 -15.94
C GLU A 273 6.20 7.98 -15.40
N PRO A 274 6.01 8.08 -14.07
CA PRO A 274 5.16 9.10 -13.48
C PRO A 274 5.62 10.50 -13.89
N THR A 275 4.68 11.37 -14.21
CA THR A 275 4.97 12.73 -14.69
C THR A 275 4.86 13.78 -13.58
N ASP A 276 4.43 13.39 -12.38
CA ASP A 276 4.37 14.28 -11.23
C ASP A 276 5.76 14.57 -10.61
N SER A 277 5.80 15.53 -9.69
CA SER A 277 7.02 15.99 -9.02
C SER A 277 7.59 14.97 -8.01
N LEU A 278 6.84 13.91 -7.67
CA LEU A 278 7.18 12.94 -6.61
C LEU A 278 7.87 11.68 -7.13
N LYS A 279 8.06 11.55 -8.42
CA LYS A 279 8.54 10.33 -9.10
C LYS A 279 9.85 9.72 -8.57
N ASN A 280 10.67 10.51 -7.86
CA ASN A 280 11.94 10.05 -7.29
C ASN A 280 11.86 9.65 -5.82
N GLY A 281 10.70 9.78 -5.17
CA GLY A 281 10.51 9.34 -3.79
C GLY A 281 10.40 7.82 -3.69
N GLY A 282 11.01 7.22 -2.66
CA GLY A 282 10.94 5.78 -2.41
C GLY A 282 9.51 5.29 -2.20
N ILE A 283 9.13 4.20 -2.88
CA ILE A 283 7.77 3.65 -2.79
C ILE A 283 7.64 2.81 -1.51
N GLN A 284 6.66 3.16 -0.69
CA GLN A 284 6.31 2.44 0.54
C GLN A 284 5.20 1.41 0.30
N SER A 285 4.14 1.82 -0.40
CA SER A 285 3.02 0.96 -0.80
C SER A 285 2.32 1.51 -2.04
N ILE A 286 1.47 0.68 -2.64
CA ILE A 286 0.57 1.09 -3.72
C ILE A 286 -0.83 0.61 -3.35
N ALA A 287 -1.80 1.52 -3.38
CA ALA A 287 -3.21 1.21 -3.18
C ALA A 287 -4.01 1.52 -4.45
N VAL A 288 -5.08 0.77 -4.67
CA VAL A 288 -5.99 1.00 -5.79
C VAL A 288 -7.35 1.35 -5.23
N THR A 289 -7.88 2.47 -5.67
CA THR A 289 -9.23 2.92 -5.41
C THR A 289 -10.12 2.68 -6.63
N LYS A 290 -11.38 3.04 -6.53
CA LYS A 290 -12.30 2.95 -7.67
C LYS A 290 -11.82 3.77 -8.90
N GLU A 291 -11.21 4.94 -8.66
CA GLU A 291 -10.86 5.88 -9.73
C GLU A 291 -9.36 6.16 -9.83
N LYS A 292 -8.56 5.81 -8.84
CA LYS A 292 -7.14 6.19 -8.76
C LYS A 292 -6.24 5.04 -8.31
N VAL A 293 -4.99 5.11 -8.75
CA VAL A 293 -3.90 4.38 -8.10
C VAL A 293 -3.12 5.36 -7.23
N LEU A 294 -2.93 5.00 -5.98
CA LEU A 294 -2.24 5.79 -4.96
C LEU A 294 -0.87 5.19 -4.71
N VAL A 295 0.18 5.84 -5.19
CA VAL A 295 1.56 5.41 -4.95
C VAL A 295 2.09 6.18 -3.75
N CYS A 296 2.07 5.55 -2.58
CA CYS A 296 2.55 6.13 -1.32
C CYS A 296 4.07 6.14 -1.29
N ARG A 297 4.65 7.30 -0.97
CA ARG A 297 6.09 7.55 -1.03
C ARG A 297 6.59 8.22 0.25
N ASP A 298 7.89 8.28 0.41
CA ASP A 298 8.55 9.04 1.50
C ASP A 298 8.53 10.56 1.30
N ASN A 299 8.05 11.04 0.14
CA ASN A 299 7.93 12.46 -0.20
C ASN A 299 6.51 12.90 -0.60
N GLY A 300 5.49 12.06 -0.38
CA GLY A 300 4.08 12.33 -0.67
C GLY A 300 3.35 11.14 -1.28
N VAL A 301 2.29 11.39 -2.02
CA VAL A 301 1.51 10.39 -2.75
C VAL A 301 1.40 10.80 -4.21
N SER A 302 1.88 9.97 -5.14
CA SER A 302 1.59 10.13 -6.57
C SER A 302 0.22 9.54 -6.86
N LEU A 303 -0.71 10.36 -7.31
CA LEU A 303 -2.07 9.97 -7.69
C LEU A 303 -2.12 9.72 -9.19
N TYR A 304 -2.44 8.53 -9.61
CA TYR A 304 -2.72 8.21 -11.01
C TYR A 304 -4.24 8.10 -11.22
N ASP A 305 -4.80 8.97 -11.99
CA ASP A 305 -6.22 8.97 -12.33
C ASP A 305 -6.49 7.92 -13.42
N LEU A 306 -7.28 6.91 -13.11
CA LEU A 306 -7.54 5.78 -14.02
C LEU A 306 -8.28 6.17 -15.30
N PRO A 307 -9.30 7.07 -15.27
CA PRO A 307 -9.99 7.51 -16.47
C PRO A 307 -9.14 8.37 -17.41
N SER A 308 -8.39 9.34 -16.89
CA SER A 308 -7.63 10.31 -17.70
C SER A 308 -6.19 9.90 -17.96
N GLY A 309 -5.62 8.99 -17.17
CA GLY A 309 -4.21 8.61 -17.23
C GLY A 309 -3.25 9.70 -16.73
N GLN A 310 -3.75 10.69 -15.99
CA GLN A 310 -2.95 11.80 -15.50
C GLN A 310 -2.36 11.53 -14.13
N TRP A 311 -1.17 12.06 -13.87
CA TRP A 311 -0.49 12.01 -12.59
C TRP A 311 -0.60 13.35 -11.87
N GLU A 312 -0.91 13.30 -10.57
CA GLU A 312 -0.95 14.47 -9.69
C GLU A 312 -0.23 14.17 -8.37
N PRO A 313 0.56 15.10 -7.83
CA PRO A 313 1.14 14.97 -6.50
C PRO A 313 0.12 15.33 -5.43
N LEU A 314 0.18 14.64 -4.28
CA LEU A 314 -0.52 14.99 -3.05
C LEU A 314 0.50 15.03 -1.93
N THR A 315 0.60 16.17 -1.24
CA THR A 315 1.63 16.46 -0.26
C THR A 315 1.07 17.12 1.01
N ALA A 316 1.93 17.41 1.96
CA ALA A 316 1.57 18.21 3.14
C ALA A 316 1.09 19.63 2.78
N ALA A 317 1.54 20.19 1.67
CA ALA A 317 1.04 21.47 1.18
C ALA A 317 -0.43 21.41 0.72
N ASP A 318 -0.92 20.22 0.36
CA ASP A 318 -2.30 19.98 -0.05
C ASP A 318 -3.20 19.53 1.13
N GLY A 319 -2.61 19.30 2.33
CA GLY A 319 -3.32 18.94 3.55
C GLY A 319 -2.98 17.59 4.18
N LEU A 320 -2.03 16.82 3.64
CA LEU A 320 -1.51 15.65 4.35
C LEU A 320 -0.79 16.06 5.64
N LEU A 321 -0.89 15.23 6.67
CA LEU A 321 -0.22 15.46 7.96
C LEU A 321 1.31 15.37 7.85
N SER A 322 1.79 14.57 6.89
CA SER A 322 3.21 14.41 6.55
C SER A 322 3.38 13.98 5.11
N ASN A 323 4.56 14.26 4.54
CA ASN A 323 4.96 13.73 3.23
C ASN A 323 5.45 12.27 3.30
N ASN A 324 5.83 11.77 4.46
CA ASN A 324 6.24 10.38 4.61
C ASN A 324 4.98 9.50 4.79
N VAL A 325 4.49 8.96 3.68
CA VAL A 325 3.23 8.19 3.64
C VAL A 325 3.54 6.71 3.45
N PHE A 326 3.20 5.91 4.46
CA PHE A 326 3.48 4.47 4.45
C PHE A 326 2.39 3.66 3.77
N TYR A 327 1.13 4.05 3.93
CA TYR A 327 -0.02 3.27 3.47
C TYR A 327 -1.20 4.15 3.11
N ALA A 328 -2.03 3.67 2.17
CA ALA A 328 -3.33 4.27 1.89
C ALA A 328 -4.41 3.20 1.77
N ALA A 329 -5.63 3.53 2.18
CA ALA A 329 -6.81 2.69 2.00
C ALA A 329 -8.04 3.55 1.74
N GLU A 330 -8.98 3.06 0.92
CA GLU A 330 -10.23 3.76 0.59
C GLU A 330 -11.42 3.06 1.22
N ASP A 331 -12.35 3.83 1.77
CA ASP A 331 -13.72 3.40 2.04
C ASP A 331 -14.71 4.18 1.14
N LYS A 332 -16.02 4.01 1.39
CA LYS A 332 -17.07 4.66 0.57
C LYS A 332 -16.96 6.18 0.50
N ASN A 333 -16.46 6.80 1.56
CA ASN A 333 -16.54 8.25 1.77
C ASN A 333 -15.18 8.91 1.99
N SER A 334 -14.10 8.14 2.09
CA SER A 334 -12.80 8.67 2.49
C SER A 334 -11.64 7.85 1.93
N ILE A 335 -10.50 8.53 1.74
CA ILE A 335 -9.19 7.89 1.60
C ILE A 335 -8.39 8.19 2.87
N TRP A 336 -7.82 7.15 3.45
CA TRP A 336 -7.05 7.18 4.68
C TRP A 336 -5.57 7.03 4.35
N PHE A 337 -4.73 7.94 4.83
CA PHE A 337 -3.29 7.93 4.63
C PHE A 337 -2.59 7.76 5.98
N GLY A 338 -1.85 6.68 6.15
CA GLY A 338 -1.00 6.42 7.30
C GLY A 338 0.37 7.06 7.10
N THR A 339 0.78 7.91 8.05
CA THR A 339 2.03 8.67 8.00
C THR A 339 2.85 8.47 9.27
N ASP A 340 4.05 9.05 9.31
CA ASP A 340 4.91 9.10 10.51
C ASP A 340 4.39 10.07 11.59
N LYS A 341 3.35 10.88 11.29
CA LYS A 341 2.78 11.88 12.22
C LYS A 341 1.33 11.61 12.60
N GLY A 342 0.72 10.57 12.08
CA GLY A 342 -0.68 10.21 12.29
C GLY A 342 -1.36 9.79 11.01
N VAL A 343 -2.67 9.91 10.99
CA VAL A 343 -3.53 9.59 9.85
C VAL A 343 -4.13 10.86 9.27
N SER A 344 -4.08 10.99 7.95
CA SER A 344 -4.85 11.99 7.21
C SER A 344 -6.03 11.30 6.53
N GLN A 345 -7.24 11.68 6.90
CA GLN A 345 -8.47 11.22 6.26
C GLN A 345 -8.92 12.26 5.24
N LEU A 346 -8.80 11.97 3.96
CA LEU A 346 -9.36 12.78 2.88
C LEU A 346 -10.84 12.43 2.71
N ILE A 347 -11.72 13.41 2.92
CA ILE A 347 -13.16 13.22 2.78
C ILE A 347 -13.53 13.33 1.30
N ILE A 348 -14.07 12.24 0.74
CA ILE A 348 -14.63 12.21 -0.61
C ILE A 348 -16.09 12.70 -0.49
N LYS A 349 -16.36 13.92 -0.97
CA LYS A 349 -17.73 14.41 -1.05
C LYS A 349 -18.48 13.63 -2.14
N PRO A 350 -19.70 13.15 -1.87
CA PRO A 350 -20.53 12.46 -2.84
C PRO A 350 -20.88 13.34 -4.06
#